data_99e6c3769f61c12bd77edb71f8353290
#
_entry.id   99e6c3769f61c12bd77edb71f8353290
#
_cell.length_a   1.000
_cell.length_b   1.000
_cell.length_c   1.000
_cell.angle_alpha   90.00
_cell.angle_beta   90.00
_cell.angle_gamma   90.00
#
_symmetry.space_group_name_H-M   'P 1'
#
loop_
_entity.id
_entity.type
_entity.pdbx_description
1 polymer ?
#
loop_
_entity_poly.entity_id
_entity_poly.type
_entity_poly.pdbx_seq_one_letter_code
_entity_poly.pdbx_strand_id
1 'polypeptide(L)'
;FLRRKGASHWQWTTGAFGFYQWLNTEAPVTFREAGMGMLNQMLGSVIPSQIQVEMGPSMSMNILPSLGISSRTMPIGGSFNTPLLNGALFHQSTFRDLFGLKGVSFTAGLRLDYERMKMDYNSGTSLDYKVGIKGEMKRGDVVIREIEMMPETALTVESRYQGNIDKDYLQLLPKFALQYDFARNRGNVYATVSKGYRSGGYNVQMFSDLLQSSLKNDMMRQSKEAIMPNVPDAYKELVGKYFPDAGENPDAKSATVYKPEQTWNYEIRTH
;
A
#
# COMPACT_ATOMS: atom_id res chain seq x y z
N PHE A 1 30.88 23.15 -1.67
CA PHE A 1 30.81 23.53 -0.25
C PHE A 1 31.94 24.50 0.11
N LEU A 2 31.74 25.29 1.16
CA LEU A 2 32.74 26.22 1.69
C LEU A 2 33.27 25.70 3.02
N ARG A 3 34.56 25.89 3.28
CA ARG A 3 35.20 25.37 4.49
C ARG A 3 36.27 26.37 5.01
N ARG A 4 36.27 26.62 6.31
CA ARG A 4 37.39 27.27 7.01
C ARG A 4 38.15 26.21 7.81
N LYS A 5 39.42 25.99 7.43
CA LYS A 5 40.36 25.07 8.09
C LYS A 5 41.65 25.86 8.46
N GLY A 6 42.28 25.52 9.55
CA GLY A 6 43.54 26.13 9.99
C GLY A 6 43.76 25.99 11.49
N ALA A 7 44.78 26.63 12.05
CA ALA A 7 45.07 26.67 13.50
C ALA A 7 44.03 27.46 14.32
N SER A 8 42.93 27.86 13.73
CA SER A 8 41.85 28.60 14.40
C SER A 8 41.08 27.70 15.37
N HIS A 9 40.76 28.21 16.56
CA HIS A 9 39.92 27.54 17.52
C HIS A 9 38.46 27.34 17.02
N TRP A 10 38.10 28.01 15.94
CA TRP A 10 36.81 27.86 15.28
C TRP A 10 36.99 27.42 13.83
N GLN A 11 36.44 26.27 13.52
CA GLN A 11 36.38 25.72 12.17
C GLN A 11 34.95 25.53 11.76
N TRP A 12 34.62 25.70 10.49
CA TRP A 12 33.29 25.49 10.00
C TRP A 12 33.25 24.93 8.57
N THR A 13 32.15 24.29 8.24
CA THR A 13 31.84 23.80 6.89
C THR A 13 30.40 24.13 6.58
N THR A 14 30.16 24.72 5.42
CA THR A 14 28.83 25.00 4.90
C THR A 14 28.74 24.43 3.49
N GLY A 15 27.62 23.84 3.14
CA GLY A 15 27.42 23.31 1.80
C GLY A 15 25.97 23.15 1.43
N ALA A 16 25.76 22.87 0.15
CA ALA A 16 24.50 22.50 -0.42
C ALA A 16 24.66 21.19 -1.16
N PHE A 17 23.59 20.45 -1.23
CA PHE A 17 23.48 19.20 -1.96
C PHE A 17 22.15 19.18 -2.71
N GLY A 18 22.12 18.56 -3.87
CA GLY A 18 20.88 18.34 -4.61
C GLY A 18 21.03 17.19 -5.57
N PHE A 19 19.98 16.42 -5.73
CA PHE A 19 19.86 15.44 -6.78
C PHE A 19 18.43 15.32 -7.27
N TYR A 20 18.31 14.84 -8.50
CA TYR A 20 17.06 14.49 -9.12
C TYR A 20 17.18 13.05 -9.64
N GLN A 21 16.16 12.24 -9.31
CA GLN A 21 16.06 10.87 -9.77
C GLN A 21 14.73 10.69 -10.50
N TRP A 22 14.77 10.01 -11.60
CA TRP A 22 13.59 9.63 -12.34
C TRP A 22 13.57 8.11 -12.51
N LEU A 23 12.55 7.48 -11.99
CA LEU A 23 12.40 6.04 -12.04
C LEU A 23 11.05 5.69 -12.68
N ASN A 24 11.12 4.92 -13.77
CA ASN A 24 9.96 4.28 -14.37
C ASN A 24 9.97 2.81 -13.98
N THR A 25 8.87 2.34 -13.45
CA THR A 25 8.66 0.94 -13.08
C THR A 25 7.48 0.40 -13.87
N GLU A 26 7.70 -0.70 -14.56
CA GLU A 26 6.63 -1.51 -15.15
C GLU A 26 6.52 -2.79 -14.32
N ALA A 27 5.32 -3.11 -13.87
CA ALA A 27 5.06 -4.27 -13.03
C ALA A 27 4.00 -5.17 -13.69
N PRO A 28 4.35 -5.96 -14.71
CA PRO A 28 3.46 -6.94 -15.29
C PRO A 28 3.42 -8.18 -14.38
N VAL A 29 2.28 -8.44 -13.76
CA VAL A 29 2.01 -9.67 -13.00
C VAL A 29 0.86 -10.40 -13.66
N THR A 30 0.96 -11.71 -13.83
CA THR A 30 -0.13 -12.51 -14.38
C THR A 30 -0.43 -13.66 -13.42
N PHE A 31 -1.63 -13.68 -12.88
CA PHE A 31 -2.15 -14.83 -12.17
C PHE A 31 -2.50 -15.92 -13.21
N ARG A 32 -1.93 -17.09 -13.03
CA ARG A 32 -2.17 -18.28 -13.87
C ARG A 32 -3.10 -19.25 -13.15
N GLU A 33 -3.37 -20.41 -13.75
CA GLU A 33 -4.35 -21.40 -13.27
C GLU A 33 -4.36 -21.66 -11.76
N ALA A 34 -3.20 -21.82 -11.14
CA ALA A 34 -3.11 -22.04 -9.69
C ALA A 34 -3.62 -20.85 -8.88
N GLY A 35 -3.25 -19.62 -9.28
CA GLY A 35 -3.73 -18.38 -8.64
C GLY A 35 -5.21 -18.15 -8.90
N MET A 36 -5.70 -18.47 -10.10
CA MET A 36 -7.12 -18.41 -10.45
C MET A 36 -7.95 -19.42 -9.66
N GLY A 37 -7.42 -20.60 -9.41
CA GLY A 37 -8.03 -21.62 -8.54
C GLY A 37 -8.21 -21.13 -7.11
N MET A 38 -7.20 -20.45 -6.54
CA MET A 38 -7.30 -19.82 -5.21
C MET A 38 -8.35 -18.72 -5.17
N LEU A 39 -8.40 -17.86 -6.19
CA LEU A 39 -9.42 -16.80 -6.30
C LEU A 39 -10.83 -17.40 -6.38
N ASN A 40 -11.04 -18.42 -7.17
CA ASN A 40 -12.33 -19.12 -7.24
C ASN A 40 -12.74 -19.72 -5.89
N GLN A 41 -11.81 -20.34 -5.17
CA GLN A 41 -12.07 -20.88 -3.84
C GLN A 41 -12.43 -19.79 -2.83
N MET A 42 -11.73 -18.68 -2.86
CA MET A 42 -12.05 -17.51 -2.01
C MET A 42 -13.45 -16.96 -2.30
N LEU A 43 -13.83 -16.86 -3.58
CA LEU A 43 -15.16 -16.40 -3.98
C LEU A 43 -16.26 -17.38 -3.58
N GLY A 44 -16.03 -18.67 -3.75
CA GLY A 44 -16.98 -19.72 -3.33
C GLY A 44 -17.23 -19.75 -1.82
N SER A 45 -16.30 -19.20 -1.02
CA SER A 45 -16.50 -19.05 0.43
C SER A 45 -17.31 -17.82 0.84
N VAL A 46 -17.50 -16.85 -0.05
CA VAL A 46 -18.22 -15.60 0.23
C VAL A 46 -19.73 -15.76 -0.01
N ILE A 47 -20.10 -16.59 -0.97
CA ILE A 47 -21.50 -16.84 -1.31
C ILE A 47 -21.88 -18.25 -0.85
N PRO A 48 -22.97 -18.40 -0.09
CA PRO A 48 -23.40 -19.72 0.33
C PRO A 48 -23.77 -20.58 -0.88
N SER A 49 -23.43 -21.85 -0.83
CA SER A 49 -23.76 -22.81 -1.90
C SER A 49 -25.28 -23.01 -2.04
N GLN A 50 -26.03 -22.78 -0.96
CA GLN A 50 -27.50 -22.82 -0.96
C GLN A 50 -28.08 -21.90 0.09
N ILE A 51 -29.25 -21.33 -0.22
CA ILE A 51 -30.08 -20.54 0.69
C ILE A 51 -31.43 -21.29 0.81
N GLN A 52 -31.72 -21.84 1.98
CA GLN A 52 -32.95 -22.59 2.19
C GLN A 52 -34.07 -21.65 2.66
N VAL A 53 -35.19 -21.76 2.04
CA VAL A 53 -36.44 -21.03 2.36
C VAL A 53 -37.53 -22.01 2.66
N GLU A 54 -38.12 -21.94 3.84
CA GLU A 54 -39.30 -22.74 4.19
C GLU A 54 -40.57 -22.14 3.57
N MET A 55 -41.32 -22.96 2.86
CA MET A 55 -42.59 -22.57 2.20
C MET A 55 -43.84 -23.15 2.88
N GLY A 56 -43.64 -23.96 3.94
CA GLY A 56 -44.71 -24.61 4.70
C GLY A 56 -44.23 -25.84 5.44
N PRO A 57 -45.11 -26.60 6.12
CA PRO A 57 -44.72 -27.70 7.03
C PRO A 57 -43.94 -28.84 6.41
N SER A 58 -43.95 -29.00 5.10
CA SER A 58 -43.21 -30.06 4.39
C SER A 58 -42.64 -29.60 3.06
N MET A 59 -42.66 -28.32 2.77
CA MET A 59 -42.11 -27.77 1.53
C MET A 59 -41.03 -26.73 1.81
N SER A 60 -39.94 -26.85 1.11
CA SER A 60 -38.87 -25.87 1.12
C SER A 60 -38.39 -25.54 -0.29
N MET A 61 -37.77 -24.38 -0.44
CA MET A 61 -37.10 -23.98 -1.65
C MET A 61 -35.65 -23.71 -1.35
N ASN A 62 -34.74 -24.38 -2.05
CA ASN A 62 -33.33 -24.06 -2.02
C ASN A 62 -33.02 -23.13 -3.17
N ILE A 63 -32.46 -21.97 -2.88
CA ILE A 63 -31.92 -21.06 -3.86
C ILE A 63 -30.42 -21.37 -3.95
N LEU A 64 -29.95 -21.66 -5.15
CA LEU A 64 -28.58 -22.08 -5.44
C LEU A 64 -27.91 -21.00 -6.29
N PRO A 65 -27.27 -20.01 -5.68
CA PRO A 65 -26.49 -19.04 -6.42
C PRO A 65 -25.20 -19.70 -6.93
N SER A 66 -24.83 -19.42 -8.17
CA SER A 66 -23.57 -19.82 -8.76
C SER A 66 -22.74 -18.57 -9.09
N LEU A 67 -21.48 -18.57 -8.70
CA LEU A 67 -20.50 -17.55 -9.04
C LEU A 67 -19.18 -18.27 -9.31
N GLY A 68 -18.64 -18.09 -10.49
CA GLY A 68 -17.37 -18.73 -10.85
C GLY A 68 -16.57 -17.90 -11.85
N ILE A 69 -15.27 -17.82 -11.64
CA ILE A 69 -14.34 -17.20 -12.56
C ILE A 69 -14.22 -18.07 -13.80
N SER A 70 -14.36 -17.46 -14.97
CA SER A 70 -14.21 -18.13 -16.27
C SER A 70 -12.89 -17.80 -16.97
N SER A 71 -12.22 -16.73 -16.58
CA SER A 71 -10.86 -16.41 -17.06
C SER A 71 -9.85 -17.46 -16.60
N ARG A 72 -8.98 -17.89 -17.51
CA ARG A 72 -7.84 -18.78 -17.18
C ARG A 72 -6.67 -18.04 -16.57
N THR A 73 -6.55 -16.77 -16.86
CA THR A 73 -5.49 -15.89 -16.37
C THR A 73 -6.06 -14.52 -16.03
N MET A 74 -5.44 -13.83 -15.10
CA MET A 74 -5.75 -12.45 -14.77
C MET A 74 -4.47 -11.62 -14.83
N PRO A 75 -4.31 -10.80 -15.88
CA PRO A 75 -3.18 -9.88 -15.95
C PRO A 75 -3.41 -8.71 -15.00
N ILE A 76 -2.43 -8.41 -14.17
CA ILE A 76 -2.33 -7.18 -13.40
C ILE A 76 -1.20 -6.38 -14.01
N GLY A 77 -1.50 -5.30 -14.71
CA GLY A 77 -0.53 -4.40 -15.30
C GLY A 77 -0.42 -3.10 -14.51
N GLY A 78 0.79 -2.55 -14.44
CA GLY A 78 0.99 -1.24 -13.86
C GLY A 78 2.23 -0.55 -14.41
N SER A 79 2.08 0.74 -14.72
CA SER A 79 3.18 1.65 -15.03
C SER A 79 3.21 2.75 -13.97
N PHE A 80 4.40 2.97 -13.41
CA PHE A 80 4.63 3.90 -12.31
C PHE A 80 5.82 4.79 -12.65
N ASN A 81 5.59 6.09 -12.71
CA ASN A 81 6.62 7.08 -12.89
C ASN A 81 6.82 7.83 -11.57
N THR A 82 8.01 7.70 -10.97
CA THR A 82 8.29 8.22 -9.62
C THR A 82 9.48 9.17 -9.63
N PRO A 83 9.32 10.42 -10.11
CA PRO A 83 10.35 11.43 -9.98
C PRO A 83 10.54 11.86 -8.53
N LEU A 84 11.79 11.97 -8.12
CA LEU A 84 12.23 12.41 -6.80
C LEU A 84 13.21 13.57 -6.94
N LEU A 85 12.90 14.69 -6.30
CA LEU A 85 13.78 15.83 -6.14
C LEU A 85 14.18 15.93 -4.66
N ASN A 86 15.49 15.96 -4.39
CA ASN A 86 16.02 16.21 -3.06
C ASN A 86 17.00 17.37 -3.10
N GLY A 87 16.91 18.27 -2.11
CA GLY A 87 17.82 19.38 -1.92
C GLY A 87 18.11 19.56 -0.44
N ALA A 88 19.36 19.86 -0.11
CA ALA A 88 19.78 20.06 1.27
C ALA A 88 20.74 21.25 1.41
N LEU A 89 20.60 21.97 2.51
CA LEU A 89 21.57 22.95 2.99
C LEU A 89 22.10 22.47 4.34
N PHE A 90 23.39 22.59 4.55
CA PHE A 90 23.99 22.22 5.83
C PHE A 90 25.07 23.16 6.27
N HIS A 91 25.17 23.34 7.57
CA HIS A 91 26.24 24.06 8.25
C HIS A 91 26.69 23.30 9.48
N GLN A 92 28.01 23.26 9.71
CA GLN A 92 28.60 22.67 10.90
C GLN A 92 29.74 23.57 11.37
N SER A 93 29.75 23.88 12.67
CA SER A 93 30.83 24.60 13.37
C SER A 93 31.46 23.70 14.43
N THR A 94 32.78 23.70 14.49
CA THR A 94 33.57 23.01 15.51
C THR A 94 34.40 24.04 16.27
N PHE A 95 34.22 24.06 17.58
CA PHE A 95 34.95 24.91 18.52
C PHE A 95 35.94 24.03 19.26
N ARG A 96 37.25 24.38 19.16
CA ARG A 96 38.37 23.68 19.84
C ARG A 96 38.79 24.43 21.08
N ASP A 97 39.34 23.69 22.03
CA ASP A 97 39.78 24.20 23.33
C ASP A 97 38.67 25.00 24.03
N LEU A 98 37.46 24.39 24.08
CA LEU A 98 36.25 25.00 24.58
C LEU A 98 36.42 25.46 26.02
N PHE A 99 36.10 26.71 26.30
CA PHE A 99 36.31 27.35 27.62
C PHE A 99 37.72 27.27 28.17
N GLY A 100 38.76 27.22 27.28
CA GLY A 100 40.14 27.13 27.68
C GLY A 100 40.60 25.73 28.09
N LEU A 101 39.75 24.71 27.98
CA LEU A 101 40.08 23.31 28.24
C LEU A 101 40.78 22.73 27.01
N LYS A 102 42.10 22.57 27.12
CA LYS A 102 42.89 21.99 26.02
C LYS A 102 42.44 20.58 25.69
N GLY A 103 42.28 20.32 24.38
CA GLY A 103 41.87 19.03 23.87
C GLY A 103 40.35 18.79 23.85
N VAL A 104 39.54 19.68 24.41
CA VAL A 104 38.07 19.58 24.36
C VAL A 104 37.58 20.29 23.09
N SER A 105 36.80 19.58 22.27
CA SER A 105 36.18 20.14 21.07
C SER A 105 34.68 19.90 21.10
N PHE A 106 33.89 20.93 20.74
CA PHE A 106 32.45 20.86 20.59
C PHE A 106 32.07 21.13 19.14
N THR A 107 31.23 20.28 18.59
CA THR A 107 30.70 20.45 17.24
C THR A 107 29.18 20.62 17.31
N ALA A 108 28.66 21.65 16.65
CA ALA A 108 27.25 21.84 16.39
C ALA A 108 27.00 21.89 14.88
N GLY A 109 26.07 21.14 14.42
CA GLY A 109 25.69 21.06 13.01
C GLY A 109 24.18 21.10 12.83
N LEU A 110 23.76 21.64 11.71
CA LEU A 110 22.38 21.68 11.30
C LEU A 110 22.30 21.42 9.81
N ARG A 111 21.39 20.54 9.42
CA ARG A 111 21.05 20.27 8.04
C ARG A 111 19.57 20.41 7.84
N LEU A 112 19.19 21.08 6.78
CA LEU A 112 17.82 21.26 6.30
C LEU A 112 17.71 20.49 4.98
N ASP A 113 16.87 19.45 4.96
CA ASP A 113 16.56 18.65 3.77
C ASP A 113 15.16 18.96 3.30
N TYR A 114 15.04 19.23 2.01
CA TYR A 114 13.77 19.29 1.29
C TYR A 114 13.69 18.14 0.30
N GLU A 115 12.59 17.40 0.35
CA GLU A 115 12.33 16.27 -0.53
C GLU A 115 10.95 16.41 -1.15
N ARG A 116 10.87 16.31 -2.47
CA ARG A 116 9.61 16.24 -3.20
C ARG A 116 9.54 14.96 -4.00
N MET A 117 8.52 14.17 -3.71
CA MET A 117 8.24 12.90 -4.35
C MET A 117 6.94 12.98 -5.11
N LYS A 118 6.96 12.55 -6.36
CA LYS A 118 5.75 12.36 -7.17
C LYS A 118 5.61 10.92 -7.59
N MET A 119 4.39 10.48 -7.81
CA MET A 119 4.09 9.21 -8.46
C MET A 119 2.92 9.42 -9.41
N ASP A 120 3.16 9.22 -10.70
CA ASP A 120 2.10 9.03 -11.68
C ASP A 120 1.90 7.53 -11.84
N TYR A 121 0.68 7.06 -11.69
CA TYR A 121 0.36 5.65 -11.74
C TYR A 121 -0.80 5.37 -12.70
N ASN A 122 -0.70 4.22 -13.39
CA ASN A 122 -1.74 3.65 -14.20
C ASN A 122 -1.66 2.13 -14.07
N SER A 123 -2.56 1.56 -13.31
CA SER A 123 -2.59 0.13 -13.03
C SER A 123 -4.00 -0.40 -13.20
N GLY A 124 -4.14 -1.58 -13.82
CA GLY A 124 -5.45 -2.14 -14.09
C GLY A 124 -5.43 -3.65 -14.25
N THR A 125 -6.62 -4.23 -14.13
CA THR A 125 -6.89 -5.65 -14.34
C THR A 125 -8.32 -5.85 -14.81
N SER A 126 -8.59 -6.99 -15.44
CA SER A 126 -9.92 -7.42 -15.83
C SER A 126 -10.11 -8.90 -15.58
N LEU A 127 -11.34 -9.32 -15.37
CA LEU A 127 -11.69 -10.69 -15.06
C LEU A 127 -13.06 -11.03 -15.64
N ASP A 128 -13.14 -12.16 -16.35
CA ASP A 128 -14.42 -12.72 -16.79
C ASP A 128 -14.91 -13.73 -15.77
N TYR A 129 -16.18 -13.68 -15.48
CA TYR A 129 -16.85 -14.58 -14.54
C TYR A 129 -18.27 -14.90 -14.99
N LYS A 130 -18.85 -15.90 -14.39
CA LYS A 130 -20.25 -16.29 -14.63
C LYS A 130 -21.03 -16.21 -13.34
N VAL A 131 -22.25 -15.75 -13.45
CA VAL A 131 -23.21 -15.68 -12.35
C VAL A 131 -24.53 -16.26 -12.77
N GLY A 132 -25.18 -17.00 -11.88
CA GLY A 132 -26.47 -17.58 -12.14
C GLY A 132 -27.22 -17.92 -10.85
N ILE A 133 -28.50 -18.22 -10.96
CA ILE A 133 -29.32 -18.69 -9.85
C ILE A 133 -30.25 -19.81 -10.32
N LYS A 134 -30.22 -20.91 -9.58
CA LYS A 134 -31.20 -22.00 -9.69
C LYS A 134 -32.02 -22.08 -8.42
N GLY A 135 -33.24 -22.59 -8.56
CA GLY A 135 -34.11 -22.91 -7.44
C GLY A 135 -34.48 -24.39 -7.46
N GLU A 136 -34.46 -25.03 -6.31
CA GLU A 136 -34.95 -26.41 -6.12
C GLU A 136 -36.11 -26.38 -5.14
N MET A 137 -37.32 -26.75 -5.60
CA MET A 137 -38.42 -27.01 -4.71
C MET A 137 -38.32 -28.41 -4.14
N LYS A 138 -38.40 -28.54 -2.82
CA LYS A 138 -38.30 -29.82 -2.11
C LYS A 138 -39.56 -30.10 -1.28
N ARG A 139 -39.86 -31.40 -1.20
CA ARG A 139 -40.82 -31.92 -0.24
C ARG A 139 -40.10 -32.92 0.65
N GLY A 140 -39.81 -32.50 1.91
CA GLY A 140 -38.84 -33.19 2.71
C GLY A 140 -37.48 -33.17 2.03
N ASP A 141 -36.79 -34.32 1.88
CA ASP A 141 -35.52 -34.44 1.23
C ASP A 141 -35.57 -34.63 -0.30
N VAL A 142 -36.75 -34.72 -0.89
CA VAL A 142 -36.96 -34.99 -2.31
C VAL A 142 -37.12 -33.72 -3.11
N VAL A 143 -36.27 -33.53 -4.13
CA VAL A 143 -36.43 -32.44 -5.12
C VAL A 143 -37.59 -32.80 -6.03
N ILE A 144 -38.64 -31.99 -6.01
CA ILE A 144 -39.85 -32.17 -6.82
C ILE A 144 -39.85 -31.30 -8.09
N ARG A 145 -39.06 -30.22 -8.09
CA ARG A 145 -38.97 -29.33 -9.24
C ARG A 145 -37.66 -28.52 -9.17
N GLU A 146 -36.97 -28.44 -10.29
CA GLU A 146 -35.89 -27.49 -10.53
C GLU A 146 -36.41 -26.30 -11.33
N ILE A 147 -35.98 -25.10 -10.98
CA ILE A 147 -36.36 -23.85 -11.62
C ILE A 147 -35.08 -23.07 -11.95
N GLU A 148 -34.85 -22.78 -13.20
CA GLU A 148 -33.79 -21.86 -13.60
C GLU A 148 -34.29 -20.43 -13.45
N MET A 149 -33.93 -19.78 -12.32
CA MET A 149 -34.36 -18.41 -12.03
C MET A 149 -33.58 -17.39 -12.86
N MET A 150 -32.30 -17.63 -13.01
CA MET A 150 -31.40 -16.86 -13.86
C MET A 150 -30.38 -17.81 -14.48
N PRO A 151 -30.32 -17.92 -15.83
CA PRO A 151 -29.31 -18.72 -16.51
C PRO A 151 -27.90 -18.17 -16.21
N GLU A 152 -26.91 -19.05 -16.28
CA GLU A 152 -25.52 -18.62 -16.13
C GLU A 152 -25.19 -17.54 -17.17
N THR A 153 -24.97 -16.34 -16.70
CA THR A 153 -24.64 -15.15 -17.52
C THR A 153 -23.18 -14.81 -17.35
N ALA A 154 -22.47 -14.66 -18.46
CA ALA A 154 -21.09 -14.21 -18.47
C ALA A 154 -21.04 -12.71 -18.29
N LEU A 155 -20.19 -12.26 -17.38
CA LEU A 155 -19.91 -10.86 -17.07
C LEU A 155 -18.41 -10.61 -17.06
N THR A 156 -18.03 -9.37 -17.33
CA THR A 156 -16.64 -8.92 -17.21
C THR A 156 -16.57 -7.82 -16.17
N VAL A 157 -15.65 -7.93 -15.24
CA VAL A 157 -15.35 -6.87 -14.29
C VAL A 157 -13.97 -6.32 -14.58
N GLU A 158 -13.85 -5.01 -14.53
CA GLU A 158 -12.61 -4.27 -14.70
C GLU A 158 -12.33 -3.43 -13.47
N SER A 159 -11.08 -3.38 -13.06
CA SER A 159 -10.61 -2.48 -12.02
C SER A 159 -9.43 -1.68 -12.52
N ARG A 160 -9.42 -0.40 -12.27
CA ARG A 160 -8.36 0.51 -12.72
C ARG A 160 -8.08 1.60 -11.70
N TYR A 161 -6.81 1.77 -11.40
CA TYR A 161 -6.30 2.90 -10.65
C TYR A 161 -5.41 3.75 -11.56
N GLN A 162 -5.80 5.00 -11.76
CA GLN A 162 -5.04 5.96 -12.54
C GLN A 162 -5.05 7.31 -11.84
N GLY A 163 -3.89 7.94 -11.72
CA GLY A 163 -3.80 9.23 -11.07
C GLY A 163 -2.37 9.63 -10.78
N ASN A 164 -2.26 10.66 -9.95
CA ASN A 164 -0.98 11.14 -9.46
C ASN A 164 -1.02 11.41 -7.95
N ILE A 165 0.13 11.27 -7.33
CA ILE A 165 0.35 11.59 -5.92
C ILE A 165 1.59 12.48 -5.85
N ASP A 166 1.48 13.62 -5.18
CA ASP A 166 2.59 14.56 -4.95
C ASP A 166 2.73 14.79 -3.44
N LYS A 167 3.94 14.63 -2.92
CA LYS A 167 4.29 14.80 -1.51
C LYS A 167 5.60 15.52 -1.37
N ASP A 168 5.64 16.47 -0.47
CA ASP A 168 6.84 17.17 -0.08
C ASP A 168 7.08 17.08 1.43
N TYR A 169 8.34 17.05 1.80
CA TYR A 169 8.79 16.94 3.18
C TYR A 169 9.96 17.88 3.42
N LEU A 170 9.94 18.55 4.55
CA LEU A 170 11.03 19.37 5.05
C LEU A 170 11.53 18.76 6.36
N GLN A 171 12.82 18.46 6.44
CA GLN A 171 13.44 17.80 7.58
C GLN A 171 14.55 18.68 8.17
N LEU A 172 14.51 18.88 9.48
CA LEU A 172 15.55 19.57 10.23
C LEU A 172 16.35 18.53 11.04
N LEU A 173 17.65 18.46 10.76
CA LEU A 173 18.53 17.40 11.24
C LEU A 173 19.71 18.04 12.04
N PRO A 174 19.52 18.25 13.36
CA PRO A 174 20.59 18.73 14.23
C PRO A 174 21.60 17.62 14.54
N LYS A 175 22.85 18.03 14.76
CA LYS A 175 23.95 17.20 15.24
C LYS A 175 24.76 17.93 16.27
N PHE A 176 25.06 17.26 17.39
CA PHE A 176 25.95 17.75 18.43
C PHE A 176 26.97 16.69 18.74
N ALA A 177 28.24 17.09 18.89
CA ALA A 177 29.29 16.18 19.28
C ALA A 177 30.24 16.85 20.27
N LEU A 178 30.69 16.10 21.26
CA LEU A 178 31.75 16.49 22.18
C LEU A 178 32.89 15.50 22.03
N GLN A 179 34.11 16.01 21.89
CA GLN A 179 35.31 15.20 21.74
C GLN A 179 36.35 15.68 22.75
N TYR A 180 37.10 14.73 23.31
CA TYR A 180 38.27 14.98 24.13
C TYR A 180 39.44 14.21 23.57
N ASP A 181 40.51 14.96 23.18
CA ASP A 181 41.78 14.41 22.72
C ASP A 181 42.76 14.24 23.89
N PHE A 182 43.23 13.03 24.12
CA PHE A 182 44.18 12.77 25.19
C PHE A 182 45.52 13.42 24.90
N ALA A 183 46.20 13.93 25.97
CA ALA A 183 47.52 14.53 25.84
C ALA A 183 48.51 13.57 25.15
N ARG A 184 49.39 14.13 24.31
CA ARG A 184 50.43 13.40 23.55
C ARG A 184 49.91 12.48 22.44
N ASN A 185 48.81 12.77 21.79
CA ASN A 185 48.23 11.96 20.69
C ASN A 185 47.98 10.48 21.06
N ARG A 186 47.62 10.20 22.31
CA ARG A 186 47.37 8.83 22.80
C ARG A 186 45.98 8.31 22.47
N GLY A 187 45.17 9.11 21.77
CA GLY A 187 43.82 8.77 21.39
C GLY A 187 42.81 9.84 21.73
N ASN A 188 41.55 9.55 21.48
CA ASN A 188 40.44 10.42 21.80
C ASN A 188 39.21 9.62 22.25
N VAL A 189 38.29 10.31 22.91
CA VAL A 189 36.94 9.85 23.17
C VAL A 189 35.97 10.90 22.61
N TYR A 190 34.91 10.44 21.95
CA TYR A 190 33.86 11.34 21.52
C TYR A 190 32.49 10.79 21.80
N ALA A 191 31.54 11.71 22.01
CA ALA A 191 30.12 11.42 22.11
C ALA A 191 29.38 12.25 21.08
N THR A 192 28.45 11.64 20.35
CA THR A 192 27.64 12.34 19.34
C THR A 192 26.16 12.07 19.57
N VAL A 193 25.35 13.11 19.43
CA VAL A 193 23.89 13.03 19.33
C VAL A 193 23.49 13.65 18.00
N SER A 194 22.77 12.91 17.18
CA SER A 194 22.34 13.41 15.87
C SER A 194 20.95 12.89 15.50
N LYS A 195 20.21 13.72 14.80
CA LYS A 195 18.94 13.33 14.19
C LYS A 195 19.20 12.92 12.75
N GLY A 196 18.77 11.71 12.41
CA GLY A 196 18.76 11.20 11.05
C GLY A 196 17.32 11.02 10.56
N TYR A 197 17.15 10.82 9.26
CA TYR A 197 15.87 10.41 8.69
C TYR A 197 16.07 9.42 7.55
N ARG A 198 15.02 8.64 7.30
CA ARG A 198 14.88 7.82 6.12
C ARG A 198 13.79 8.44 5.25
N SER A 199 14.05 8.62 3.97
CA SER A 199 13.07 9.16 3.01
C SER A 199 11.78 8.36 3.03
N GLY A 200 10.67 9.05 2.85
CA GLY A 200 9.41 8.45 2.52
C GLY A 200 9.41 7.82 1.13
N GLY A 201 8.28 7.36 0.67
CA GLY A 201 8.19 6.75 -0.66
C GLY A 201 6.81 6.22 -0.98
N TYR A 202 6.79 5.41 -2.03
CA TYR A 202 5.60 4.76 -2.54
C TYR A 202 5.80 3.25 -2.62
N ASN A 203 4.84 2.50 -2.08
CA ASN A 203 4.82 1.05 -2.22
C ASN A 203 3.95 0.67 -3.42
N VAL A 204 4.57 0.52 -4.59
CA VAL A 204 3.87 0.17 -5.84
C VAL A 204 3.29 -1.25 -5.81
N GLN A 205 3.79 -2.14 -4.96
CA GLN A 205 3.27 -3.51 -4.83
C GLN A 205 1.85 -3.52 -4.25
N MET A 206 1.49 -2.51 -3.47
CA MET A 206 0.14 -2.37 -2.92
C MET A 206 -0.95 -2.21 -3.99
N PHE A 207 -0.59 -1.79 -5.21
CA PHE A 207 -1.56 -1.71 -6.31
C PHE A 207 -2.14 -3.07 -6.70
N SER A 208 -1.40 -4.17 -6.53
CA SER A 208 -1.94 -5.51 -6.71
C SER A 208 -3.08 -5.80 -5.73
N ASP A 209 -2.89 -5.47 -4.46
CA ASP A 209 -3.90 -5.68 -3.42
C ASP A 209 -5.11 -4.74 -3.59
N LEU A 210 -4.85 -3.49 -3.97
CA LEU A 210 -5.89 -2.51 -4.29
C LEU A 210 -6.78 -2.99 -5.44
N LEU A 211 -6.16 -3.46 -6.53
CA LEU A 211 -6.88 -3.99 -7.69
C LEU A 211 -7.69 -5.23 -7.36
N GLN A 212 -7.13 -6.17 -6.58
CA GLN A 212 -7.85 -7.37 -6.15
C GLN A 212 -9.04 -7.01 -5.27
N SER A 213 -8.87 -6.08 -4.32
CA SER A 213 -9.95 -5.62 -3.45
C SER A 213 -11.06 -4.92 -4.22
N SER A 214 -10.68 -4.01 -5.12
CA SER A 214 -11.63 -3.31 -5.99
C SER A 214 -12.36 -4.26 -6.93
N LEU A 215 -11.63 -5.19 -7.55
CA LEU A 215 -12.20 -6.20 -8.44
C LEU A 215 -13.25 -7.05 -7.71
N LYS A 216 -12.94 -7.51 -6.49
CA LYS A 216 -13.88 -8.26 -5.64
C LYS A 216 -15.13 -7.45 -5.33
N ASN A 217 -14.97 -6.19 -4.92
CA ASN A 217 -16.09 -5.31 -4.60
C ASN A 217 -16.98 -5.09 -5.83
N ASP A 218 -16.37 -4.77 -6.96
CA ASP A 218 -17.08 -4.49 -8.22
C ASP A 218 -17.80 -5.74 -8.75
N MET A 219 -17.17 -6.91 -8.64
CA MET A 219 -17.77 -8.18 -9.02
C MET A 219 -18.98 -8.53 -8.13
N MET A 220 -18.88 -8.31 -6.82
CA MET A 220 -20.00 -8.53 -5.90
C MET A 220 -21.17 -7.58 -6.20
N ARG A 221 -20.87 -6.31 -6.49
CA ARG A 221 -21.89 -5.31 -6.88
C ARG A 221 -22.58 -5.70 -8.17
N GLN A 222 -21.83 -5.99 -9.25
CA GLN A 222 -22.40 -6.41 -10.53
C GLN A 222 -23.20 -7.72 -10.41
N SER A 223 -22.71 -8.68 -9.62
CA SER A 223 -23.43 -9.93 -9.36
C SER A 223 -24.77 -9.68 -8.66
N LYS A 224 -24.79 -8.81 -7.64
CA LYS A 224 -26.02 -8.41 -6.94
C LYS A 224 -27.00 -7.74 -7.91
N GLU A 225 -26.52 -6.79 -8.72
CA GLU A 225 -27.32 -6.08 -9.72
C GLU A 225 -27.92 -7.04 -10.76
N ALA A 226 -27.16 -8.05 -11.20
CA ALA A 226 -27.63 -9.04 -12.16
C ALA A 226 -28.64 -10.04 -11.56
N ILE A 227 -28.44 -10.44 -10.31
CA ILE A 227 -29.23 -11.48 -9.63
C ILE A 227 -30.58 -10.92 -9.12
N MET A 228 -30.55 -9.76 -8.46
CA MET A 228 -31.71 -9.25 -7.70
C MET A 228 -32.99 -9.06 -8.54
N PRO A 229 -32.94 -8.65 -9.82
CA PRO A 229 -34.18 -8.58 -10.66
C PRO A 229 -34.83 -9.93 -10.93
N ASN A 230 -34.07 -11.02 -10.87
CA ASN A 230 -34.53 -12.38 -11.16
C ASN A 230 -35.00 -13.13 -9.91
N VAL A 231 -34.85 -12.54 -8.73
CA VAL A 231 -35.30 -13.09 -7.44
C VAL A 231 -36.74 -12.61 -7.21
N PRO A 232 -37.73 -13.50 -6.90
CA PRO A 232 -39.06 -13.10 -6.50
C PRO A 232 -39.05 -12.15 -5.29
N ASP A 233 -39.91 -11.17 -5.26
CA ASP A 233 -39.95 -10.10 -4.24
C ASP A 233 -39.98 -10.66 -2.81
N ALA A 234 -40.69 -11.76 -2.58
CA ALA A 234 -40.76 -12.42 -1.28
C ALA A 234 -39.37 -12.89 -0.73
N TYR A 235 -38.37 -13.07 -1.60
CA TYR A 235 -37.06 -13.60 -1.22
C TYR A 235 -35.91 -12.60 -1.39
N LYS A 236 -36.18 -11.40 -1.91
CA LYS A 236 -35.16 -10.37 -2.15
C LYS A 236 -34.44 -9.98 -0.88
N GLU A 237 -35.13 -9.80 0.23
CA GLU A 237 -34.50 -9.45 1.51
C GLU A 237 -33.57 -10.55 2.00
N LEU A 238 -33.98 -11.82 1.88
CA LEU A 238 -33.19 -12.96 2.29
C LEU A 238 -31.94 -13.11 1.43
N VAL A 239 -32.11 -13.07 0.11
CA VAL A 239 -30.97 -13.16 -0.84
C VAL A 239 -30.02 -11.96 -0.67
N GLY A 240 -30.56 -10.76 -0.42
CA GLY A 240 -29.77 -9.56 -0.16
C GLY A 240 -28.83 -9.66 1.03
N LYS A 241 -29.17 -10.45 2.06
CA LYS A 241 -28.28 -10.70 3.20
C LYS A 241 -27.02 -11.49 2.82
N TYR A 242 -27.12 -12.35 1.82
CA TYR A 242 -25.98 -13.16 1.33
C TYR A 242 -25.19 -12.46 0.22
N PHE A 243 -25.71 -11.38 -0.35
CA PHE A 243 -25.00 -10.47 -1.22
C PHE A 243 -24.91 -9.10 -0.56
N PRO A 244 -24.04 -8.95 0.46
CA PRO A 244 -23.90 -7.68 1.16
C PRO A 244 -23.48 -6.59 0.18
N ASP A 245 -23.75 -5.35 0.55
CA ASP A 245 -23.31 -4.22 -0.25
C ASP A 245 -21.77 -4.23 -0.34
N ALA A 246 -21.28 -4.05 -1.54
CA ALA A 246 -19.85 -3.96 -1.77
C ALA A 246 -19.28 -2.77 -1.00
N GLY A 247 -18.16 -2.96 -0.31
CA GLY A 247 -17.45 -1.87 0.34
C GLY A 247 -16.95 -0.83 -0.67
N GLU A 248 -16.56 0.32 -0.18
CA GLU A 248 -15.87 1.30 -1.00
C GLU A 248 -14.51 0.76 -1.45
N ASN A 249 -14.13 1.12 -2.68
CA ASN A 249 -12.80 0.76 -3.18
C ASN A 249 -11.74 1.57 -2.43
N PRO A 250 -10.66 0.93 -1.98
CA PRO A 250 -9.64 1.62 -1.19
C PRO A 250 -8.94 2.71 -2.01
N ASP A 251 -8.59 3.81 -1.33
CA ASP A 251 -7.88 4.93 -1.95
C ASP A 251 -6.38 4.63 -2.13
N ALA A 252 -5.88 4.81 -3.36
CA ALA A 252 -4.49 4.53 -3.69
C ALA A 252 -3.51 5.38 -2.89
N LYS A 253 -3.83 6.65 -2.62
CA LYS A 253 -2.95 7.57 -1.89
C LYS A 253 -2.72 7.13 -0.45
N SER A 254 -3.78 6.74 0.25
CA SER A 254 -3.68 6.30 1.65
C SER A 254 -3.00 4.94 1.78
N ALA A 255 -3.15 4.06 0.79
CA ALA A 255 -2.62 2.71 0.83
C ALA A 255 -1.13 2.62 0.43
N THR A 256 -0.67 3.51 -0.47
CA THR A 256 0.67 3.34 -1.08
C THR A 256 1.74 4.27 -0.54
N VAL A 257 1.35 5.41 0.07
CA VAL A 257 2.30 6.42 0.58
C VAL A 257 2.80 6.05 1.96
N TYR A 258 4.11 5.99 2.16
CA TYR A 258 4.72 5.95 3.48
C TYR A 258 5.52 7.23 3.76
N LYS A 259 5.40 7.72 5.00
CA LYS A 259 6.03 8.97 5.45
C LYS A 259 7.51 8.75 5.76
N PRO A 260 8.34 9.82 5.73
CA PRO A 260 9.70 9.75 6.26
C PRO A 260 9.72 9.33 7.73
N GLU A 261 10.65 8.47 8.07
CA GLU A 261 10.93 8.07 9.45
C GLU A 261 12.09 8.88 10.00
N GLN A 262 12.00 9.28 11.27
CA GLN A 262 13.03 10.05 11.96
C GLN A 262 13.61 9.23 13.10
N THR A 263 14.94 9.28 13.25
CA THR A 263 15.68 8.58 14.30
C THR A 263 16.66 9.50 15.00
N TRP A 264 16.80 9.33 16.33
CA TRP A 264 17.89 9.92 17.08
C TRP A 264 18.98 8.86 17.27
N ASN A 265 20.22 9.22 16.86
CA ASN A 265 21.39 8.39 17.01
C ASN A 265 22.26 8.93 18.14
N TYR A 266 22.64 8.05 19.05
CA TYR A 266 23.55 8.31 20.18
C TYR A 266 24.77 7.43 20.00
N GLU A 267 25.94 8.01 19.98
CA GLU A 267 27.18 7.28 19.75
C GLU A 267 28.25 7.73 20.71
N ILE A 268 28.97 6.79 21.32
CA ILE A 268 30.17 7.03 22.12
C ILE A 268 31.24 6.09 21.59
N ARG A 269 32.40 6.63 21.25
CA ARG A 269 33.57 5.86 20.77
C ARG A 269 34.86 6.37 21.38
N THR A 270 35.83 5.46 21.47
CA THR A 270 37.22 5.74 21.84
C THR A 270 38.14 5.28 20.71
N HIS A 271 39.16 6.04 20.44
CA HIS A 271 40.25 5.73 19.49
C HIS A 271 41.59 5.85 20.13
#